data_fcbc55dbe6dabeb24e363d4ea0a538aa
#
_entry.id   fcbc55dbe6dabeb24e363d4ea0a538aa
#
_cell.length_a   1.000
_cell.length_b   1.000
_cell.length_c   1.000
_cell.angle_alpha   90.00
_cell.angle_beta   90.00
_cell.angle_gamma   90.00
#
_symmetry.space_group_name_H-M   'P 1'
#
loop_
_entity.id
_entity.type
_entity.pdbx_description
1 polymer ?
#
loop_
_entity_poly.entity_id
_entity_poly.type
_entity_poly.pdbx_seq_one_letter_code
_entity_poly.pdbx_strand_id
1 'polypeptide(L)'
;MIVLFWDIDGTLLTTGKAGVPAWEQAVREVTGKDFQLASIRVPGLTDFQIAARTFELLDVPTAPETIARMVTRYEDLLPSSLPLKKGRVLPNVREILEALRHRDDVRSYLLTGNTRRGGSAKLRHYDLLQYFPDGAFAEDQGLRATIATRALDLARRAGEVDLEHVFVIGDTPHDVDAANAIGAKTIAVATGGYSVDELAAHHAWRVFAELPEPAEFLKLIDVGLPKPAPTSPRSTASTTA
;
A
#
# COMPACT_ATOMS: atom_id res chain seq x y z
N MET A 1 2.83 18.87 -8.67
CA MET A 1 2.46 17.45 -8.94
C MET A 1 1.96 16.83 -7.65
N ILE A 2 0.83 16.13 -7.68
CA ILE A 2 0.30 15.36 -6.55
C ILE A 2 0.96 13.98 -6.56
N VAL A 3 1.39 13.52 -5.39
CA VAL A 3 1.97 12.18 -5.19
C VAL A 3 1.14 11.40 -4.20
N LEU A 4 0.70 10.21 -4.61
CA LEU A 4 -0.09 9.30 -3.79
C LEU A 4 0.71 8.01 -3.53
N PHE A 5 0.92 7.68 -2.27
CA PHE A 5 1.53 6.43 -1.83
C PHE A 5 0.46 5.53 -1.23
N TRP A 6 0.28 4.35 -1.81
CA TRP A 6 -0.79 3.42 -1.45
C TRP A 6 -0.26 2.18 -0.74
N ASP A 7 -0.85 1.85 0.40
CA ASP A 7 -0.71 0.51 0.94
C ASP A 7 -1.63 -0.48 0.22
N ILE A 8 -1.43 -1.78 0.43
CA ILE A 8 -2.14 -2.85 -0.28
C ILE A 8 -3.22 -3.49 0.61
N ASP A 9 -2.80 -4.18 1.67
CA ASP A 9 -3.71 -5.00 2.49
C ASP A 9 -4.51 -4.14 3.46
N GLY A 10 -5.82 -4.20 3.38
CA GLY A 10 -6.72 -3.35 4.18
C GLY A 10 -6.95 -1.96 3.59
N THR A 11 -6.24 -1.57 2.53
CA THR A 11 -6.36 -0.29 1.83
C THR A 11 -6.89 -0.45 0.42
N LEU A 12 -6.17 -1.15 -0.45
CA LEU A 12 -6.61 -1.43 -1.83
C LEU A 12 -7.48 -2.68 -1.91
N LEU A 13 -7.16 -3.69 -1.12
CA LEU A 13 -7.81 -4.99 -1.20
C LEU A 13 -7.77 -5.74 0.15
N THR A 14 -8.57 -6.77 0.24
CA THR A 14 -8.40 -7.83 1.23
C THR A 14 -8.26 -9.17 0.53
N THR A 15 -7.28 -9.97 0.93
CA THR A 15 -7.07 -11.32 0.38
C THR A 15 -8.00 -12.38 1.00
N GLY A 16 -8.90 -11.99 1.92
CA GLY A 16 -9.71 -12.95 2.67
C GLY A 16 -8.85 -13.93 3.49
N LYS A 17 -7.70 -13.45 3.98
CA LYS A 17 -6.70 -14.25 4.73
C LYS A 17 -5.99 -15.33 3.91
N ALA A 18 -5.89 -15.17 2.59
CA ALA A 18 -5.17 -16.12 1.73
C ALA A 18 -3.67 -16.24 2.09
N GLY A 19 -3.07 -15.19 2.63
CA GLY A 19 -1.69 -15.23 3.11
C GLY A 19 -1.46 -16.20 4.28
N VAL A 20 -2.48 -16.46 5.10
CA VAL A 20 -2.33 -17.30 6.32
C VAL A 20 -1.87 -18.72 6.00
N PRO A 21 -2.58 -19.52 5.17
CA PRO A 21 -2.14 -20.88 4.88
C PRO A 21 -0.81 -20.94 4.14
N ALA A 22 -0.51 -19.96 3.26
CA ALA A 22 0.77 -19.88 2.59
C ALA A 22 1.92 -19.61 3.59
N TRP A 23 1.68 -18.73 4.57
CA TRP A 23 2.65 -18.43 5.63
C TRP A 23 2.92 -19.64 6.52
N GLU A 24 1.88 -20.26 7.05
CA GLU A 24 1.97 -21.42 7.93
C GLU A 24 2.65 -22.60 7.25
N GLN A 25 2.37 -22.82 5.96
CA GLN A 25 3.06 -23.82 5.16
C GLN A 25 4.55 -23.48 4.97
N ALA A 26 4.89 -22.24 4.66
CA ALA A 26 6.28 -21.79 4.51
C ALA A 26 7.07 -21.98 5.81
N VAL A 27 6.46 -21.64 6.96
CA VAL A 27 7.08 -21.86 8.27
C VAL A 27 7.39 -23.35 8.48
N ARG A 28 6.41 -24.22 8.25
CA ARG A 28 6.59 -25.67 8.40
C ARG A 28 7.72 -26.23 7.52
N GLU A 29 7.77 -25.79 6.26
CA GLU A 29 8.78 -26.26 5.32
C GLU A 29 10.20 -25.75 5.63
N VAL A 30 10.32 -24.55 6.19
CA VAL A 30 11.63 -23.94 6.50
C VAL A 30 12.16 -24.34 7.86
N THR A 31 11.27 -24.49 8.86
CA THR A 31 11.66 -24.72 10.25
C THR A 31 11.38 -26.14 10.75
N GLY A 32 10.55 -26.91 10.05
CA GLY A 32 10.04 -28.21 10.52
C GLY A 32 9.03 -28.10 11.67
N LYS A 33 8.60 -26.87 12.05
CA LYS A 33 7.70 -26.61 13.17
C LYS A 33 6.34 -26.13 12.66
N ASP A 34 5.27 -26.49 13.36
CA ASP A 34 3.95 -25.93 13.12
C ASP A 34 3.81 -24.56 13.78
N PHE A 35 3.09 -23.65 13.13
CA PHE A 35 2.84 -22.30 13.58
C PHE A 35 1.44 -21.84 13.20
N GLN A 36 0.82 -21.03 14.03
CA GLN A 36 -0.45 -20.37 13.72
C GLN A 36 -0.21 -18.86 13.62
N LEU A 37 -0.38 -18.28 12.45
CA LEU A 37 -0.15 -16.85 12.21
C LEU A 37 -1.06 -15.96 13.07
N ALA A 38 -2.20 -16.46 13.51
CA ALA A 38 -3.10 -15.78 14.45
C ALA A 38 -2.44 -15.45 15.81
N SER A 39 -1.29 -16.03 16.12
CA SER A 39 -0.49 -15.70 17.33
C SER A 39 0.19 -14.34 17.25
N ILE A 40 0.25 -13.73 16.06
CA ILE A 40 0.85 -12.42 15.81
C ILE A 40 -0.23 -11.42 15.39
N ARG A 41 -0.18 -10.19 15.94
CA ARG A 41 -0.93 -9.07 15.36
C ARG A 41 -0.17 -8.56 14.15
N VAL A 42 -0.59 -8.99 12.97
CA VAL A 42 0.09 -8.75 11.67
C VAL A 42 -0.11 -7.33 11.10
N PRO A 43 -1.30 -6.67 11.24
CA PRO A 43 -1.55 -5.40 10.56
C PRO A 43 -0.46 -4.35 10.77
N GLY A 44 0.07 -3.79 9.68
CA GLY A 44 1.11 -2.77 9.67
C GLY A 44 2.55 -3.26 9.74
N LEU A 45 2.79 -4.54 10.06
CA LEU A 45 4.12 -5.12 10.02
C LEU A 45 4.55 -5.41 8.57
N THR A 46 5.87 -5.42 8.33
CA THR A 46 6.43 -5.91 7.08
C THR A 46 6.51 -7.44 7.07
N ASP A 47 6.54 -8.05 5.87
CA ASP A 47 6.70 -9.50 5.73
C ASP A 47 7.95 -10.01 6.48
N PHE A 48 9.05 -9.25 6.45
CA PHE A 48 10.28 -9.59 7.19
C PHE A 48 10.12 -9.48 8.71
N GLN A 49 9.38 -8.48 9.21
CA GLN A 49 9.09 -8.36 10.64
C GLN A 49 8.17 -9.48 11.13
N ILE A 50 7.19 -9.89 10.31
CA ILE A 50 6.33 -11.03 10.62
C ILE A 50 7.18 -12.31 10.70
N ALA A 51 8.12 -12.51 9.77
CA ALA A 51 9.02 -13.67 9.78
C ALA A 51 9.94 -13.69 11.01
N ALA A 52 10.53 -12.55 11.37
CA ALA A 52 11.35 -12.44 12.57
C ALA A 52 10.55 -12.79 13.83
N ARG A 53 9.35 -12.21 14.00
CA ARG A 53 8.47 -12.53 15.14
C ARG A 53 8.00 -13.99 15.15
N THR A 54 7.74 -14.57 13.98
CA THR A 54 7.41 -16.00 13.87
C THR A 54 8.55 -16.86 14.41
N PHE A 55 9.80 -16.54 14.06
CA PHE A 55 10.97 -17.28 14.49
C PHE A 55 11.26 -17.10 15.99
N GLU A 56 11.09 -15.88 16.51
CA GLU A 56 11.18 -15.63 17.96
C GLU A 56 10.20 -16.50 18.75
N LEU A 57 8.92 -16.56 18.32
CA LEU A 57 7.90 -17.37 18.98
C LEU A 57 8.13 -18.87 18.87
N LEU A 58 8.86 -19.33 17.85
CA LEU A 58 9.20 -20.72 17.62
C LEU A 58 10.54 -21.12 18.24
N ASP A 59 11.25 -20.17 18.88
CA ASP A 59 12.62 -20.36 19.35
C ASP A 59 13.53 -20.91 18.22
N VAL A 60 13.52 -20.22 17.09
CA VAL A 60 14.35 -20.47 15.91
C VAL A 60 15.29 -19.30 15.70
N PRO A 61 16.59 -19.53 15.38
CA PRO A 61 17.52 -18.43 15.13
C PRO A 61 17.02 -17.47 14.05
N THR A 62 17.03 -16.16 14.36
CA THR A 62 16.57 -15.08 13.46
C THR A 62 17.67 -14.57 12.52
N ALA A 63 18.52 -15.48 12.02
CA ALA A 63 19.55 -15.12 11.06
C ALA A 63 18.93 -14.54 9.77
N PRO A 64 19.46 -13.43 9.22
CA PRO A 64 18.89 -12.75 8.05
C PRO A 64 18.63 -13.70 6.88
N GLU A 65 19.52 -14.65 6.62
CA GLU A 65 19.39 -15.62 5.53
C GLU A 65 18.21 -16.58 5.75
N THR A 66 17.96 -16.97 7.00
CA THR A 66 16.85 -17.87 7.33
C THR A 66 15.52 -17.15 7.21
N ILE A 67 15.46 -15.89 7.66
CA ILE A 67 14.30 -15.02 7.48
C ILE A 67 14.01 -14.79 5.99
N ALA A 68 15.04 -14.46 5.20
CA ALA A 68 14.89 -14.25 3.75
C ALA A 68 14.39 -15.52 3.06
N ARG A 69 14.90 -16.70 3.41
CA ARG A 69 14.43 -18.00 2.89
C ARG A 69 12.96 -18.25 3.23
N MET A 70 12.53 -17.91 4.45
CA MET A 70 11.13 -18.05 4.88
C MET A 70 10.23 -17.12 4.06
N VAL A 71 10.60 -15.86 3.91
CA VAL A 71 9.85 -14.87 3.12
C VAL A 71 9.77 -15.30 1.65
N THR A 72 10.88 -15.75 1.06
CA THR A 72 10.90 -16.27 -0.32
C THR A 72 9.96 -17.46 -0.47
N ARG A 73 9.95 -18.40 0.50
CA ARG A 73 9.06 -19.54 0.43
C ARG A 73 7.57 -19.15 0.53
N TYR A 74 7.26 -18.18 1.39
CA TYR A 74 5.92 -17.60 1.45
C TYR A 74 5.50 -16.99 0.09
N GLU A 75 6.38 -16.20 -0.54
CA GLU A 75 6.14 -15.60 -1.86
C GLU A 75 5.85 -16.64 -2.95
N ASP A 76 6.53 -17.80 -2.90
CA ASP A 76 6.31 -18.90 -3.84
C ASP A 76 4.93 -19.56 -3.65
N LEU A 77 4.45 -19.67 -2.42
CA LEU A 77 3.18 -20.31 -2.07
C LEU A 77 1.97 -19.38 -2.23
N LEU A 78 2.16 -18.06 -2.06
CA LEU A 78 1.08 -17.09 -2.04
C LEU A 78 0.19 -17.11 -3.31
N PRO A 79 0.74 -17.15 -4.55
CA PRO A 79 -0.09 -17.17 -5.77
C PRO A 79 -1.08 -18.33 -5.82
N SER A 80 -0.69 -19.50 -5.33
CA SER A 80 -1.57 -20.68 -5.29
C SER A 80 -2.62 -20.59 -4.17
N SER A 81 -2.36 -19.80 -3.14
CA SER A 81 -3.26 -19.62 -2.00
C SER A 81 -4.33 -18.56 -2.25
N LEU A 82 -4.04 -17.53 -3.06
CA LEU A 82 -4.95 -16.41 -3.33
C LEU A 82 -6.33 -16.87 -3.84
N PRO A 83 -6.44 -17.75 -4.86
CA PRO A 83 -7.74 -18.16 -5.39
C PRO A 83 -8.57 -19.04 -4.45
N LEU A 84 -7.97 -19.56 -3.37
CA LEU A 84 -8.63 -20.42 -2.42
C LEU A 84 -9.46 -19.66 -1.37
N LYS A 85 -9.40 -18.35 -1.35
CA LYS A 85 -10.07 -17.50 -0.37
C LYS A 85 -10.90 -16.41 -1.05
N LYS A 86 -11.96 -15.98 -0.35
CA LYS A 86 -12.87 -14.92 -0.83
C LYS A 86 -12.33 -13.53 -0.45
N GLY A 87 -11.24 -13.14 -1.09
CA GLY A 87 -10.79 -11.75 -1.05
C GLY A 87 -11.53 -10.87 -2.06
N ARG A 88 -11.33 -9.55 -1.97
CA ARG A 88 -11.91 -8.58 -2.90
C ARG A 88 -11.09 -7.29 -2.94
N VAL A 89 -11.26 -6.52 -3.99
CA VAL A 89 -10.93 -5.11 -4.02
C VAL A 89 -11.89 -4.37 -3.07
N LEU A 90 -11.37 -3.41 -2.32
CA LEU A 90 -12.18 -2.64 -1.38
C LEU A 90 -13.03 -1.58 -2.10
N PRO A 91 -14.09 -1.06 -1.45
CA PRO A 91 -15.00 -0.09 -2.07
C PRO A 91 -14.27 1.14 -2.62
N ASN A 92 -14.74 1.68 -3.73
CA ASN A 92 -14.29 2.89 -4.41
C ASN A 92 -12.85 2.85 -4.96
N VAL A 93 -12.08 1.78 -4.68
CA VAL A 93 -10.66 1.66 -5.10
C VAL A 93 -10.51 1.71 -6.61
N ARG A 94 -11.26 0.88 -7.35
CA ARG A 94 -11.12 0.80 -8.82
C ARG A 94 -11.52 2.12 -9.47
N GLU A 95 -12.62 2.67 -9.04
CA GLU A 95 -13.18 3.90 -9.58
C GLU A 95 -12.24 5.09 -9.34
N ILE A 96 -11.62 5.17 -8.15
CA ILE A 96 -10.61 6.18 -7.84
C ILE A 96 -9.36 5.98 -8.70
N LEU A 97 -8.81 4.76 -8.76
CA LEU A 97 -7.60 4.48 -9.55
C LEU A 97 -7.80 4.74 -11.03
N GLU A 98 -8.98 4.42 -11.57
CA GLU A 98 -9.30 4.72 -12.98
C GLU A 98 -9.44 6.23 -13.22
N ALA A 99 -10.06 6.97 -12.30
CA ALA A 99 -10.13 8.44 -12.40
C ALA A 99 -8.73 9.08 -12.32
N LEU A 100 -7.86 8.59 -11.46
CA LEU A 100 -6.49 9.08 -11.31
C LEU A 100 -5.62 8.78 -12.53
N ARG A 101 -5.86 7.66 -13.23
CA ARG A 101 -5.12 7.26 -14.44
C ARG A 101 -5.19 8.30 -15.55
N HIS A 102 -6.25 9.09 -15.58
CA HIS A 102 -6.46 10.15 -16.59
C HIS A 102 -5.93 11.52 -16.14
N ARG A 103 -5.20 11.59 -15.02
CA ARG A 103 -4.62 12.79 -14.43
C ARG A 103 -3.10 12.87 -14.69
N ASP A 104 -2.66 13.77 -15.54
CA ASP A 104 -1.23 13.97 -15.84
C ASP A 104 -0.46 14.62 -14.68
N ASP A 105 -1.18 15.29 -13.78
CA ASP A 105 -0.64 15.98 -12.60
C ASP A 105 -0.58 15.11 -11.34
N VAL A 106 -1.01 13.83 -11.41
CA VAL A 106 -0.99 12.86 -10.32
C VAL A 106 -0.04 11.70 -10.62
N ARG A 107 0.68 11.26 -9.60
CA ARG A 107 1.48 10.03 -9.64
C ARG A 107 1.11 9.13 -8.47
N SER A 108 0.76 7.88 -8.79
CA SER A 108 0.45 6.85 -7.81
C SER A 108 1.58 5.83 -7.72
N TYR A 109 2.06 5.59 -6.51
CA TYR A 109 3.09 4.61 -6.18
C TYR A 109 2.61 3.72 -5.03
N LEU A 110 3.19 2.53 -4.92
CA LEU A 110 2.98 1.70 -3.73
C LEU A 110 3.92 2.12 -2.61
N LEU A 111 3.42 2.02 -1.37
CA LEU A 111 4.19 2.09 -0.13
C LEU A 111 3.65 1.01 0.79
N THR A 112 4.32 -0.12 0.90
CA THR A 112 3.74 -1.29 1.57
C THR A 112 4.76 -2.10 2.37
N GLY A 113 4.29 -2.75 3.43
CA GLY A 113 5.05 -3.74 4.18
C GLY A 113 5.19 -5.09 3.48
N ASN A 114 4.53 -5.29 2.35
CA ASN A 114 4.73 -6.47 1.52
C ASN A 114 6.10 -6.43 0.84
N THR A 115 6.66 -7.59 0.53
CA THR A 115 7.74 -7.69 -0.45
C THR A 115 7.22 -7.34 -1.85
N ARG A 116 8.13 -7.00 -2.77
CA ARG A 116 7.75 -6.71 -4.17
C ARG A 116 7.04 -7.89 -4.84
N ARG A 117 7.52 -9.12 -4.64
CA ARG A 117 6.89 -10.33 -5.22
C ARG A 117 5.53 -10.61 -4.60
N GLY A 118 5.42 -10.55 -3.27
CA GLY A 118 4.18 -10.78 -2.55
C GLY A 118 3.11 -9.74 -2.88
N GLY A 119 3.45 -8.46 -2.83
CA GLY A 119 2.56 -7.36 -3.21
C GLY A 119 2.11 -7.43 -4.67
N SER A 120 3.05 -7.68 -5.60
CA SER A 120 2.72 -7.82 -7.03
C SER A 120 1.83 -9.04 -7.30
N ALA A 121 2.01 -10.15 -6.60
CA ALA A 121 1.15 -11.32 -6.74
C ALA A 121 -0.30 -11.01 -6.31
N LYS A 122 -0.49 -10.31 -5.19
CA LYS A 122 -1.80 -9.85 -4.72
C LYS A 122 -2.44 -8.91 -5.75
N LEU A 123 -1.75 -7.85 -6.13
CA LEU A 123 -2.27 -6.86 -7.08
C LEU A 123 -2.61 -7.47 -8.45
N ARG A 124 -1.80 -8.41 -8.94
CA ARG A 124 -2.09 -9.13 -10.19
C ARG A 124 -3.34 -9.99 -10.07
N HIS A 125 -3.52 -10.69 -8.96
CA HIS A 125 -4.69 -11.55 -8.72
C HIS A 125 -6.01 -10.77 -8.71
N TYR A 126 -5.97 -9.51 -8.26
CA TYR A 126 -7.15 -8.63 -8.19
C TYR A 126 -7.20 -7.59 -9.32
N ASP A 127 -6.39 -7.71 -10.38
CA ASP A 127 -6.33 -6.80 -11.53
C ASP A 127 -6.13 -5.33 -11.13
N LEU A 128 -5.15 -5.08 -10.24
CA LEU A 128 -4.77 -3.73 -9.80
C LEU A 128 -3.33 -3.36 -10.16
N LEU A 129 -2.49 -4.32 -10.59
CA LEU A 129 -1.06 -4.06 -10.80
C LEU A 129 -0.79 -2.97 -11.85
N GLN A 130 -1.64 -2.88 -12.86
CA GLN A 130 -1.49 -1.92 -13.97
C GLN A 130 -1.62 -0.45 -13.56
N TYR A 131 -2.18 -0.15 -12.39
CA TYR A 131 -2.32 1.22 -11.89
C TYR A 131 -1.05 1.74 -11.21
N PHE A 132 -0.08 0.86 -10.92
CA PHE A 132 1.11 1.21 -10.16
C PHE A 132 2.37 0.86 -10.97
N PRO A 133 3.00 1.88 -11.61
CA PRO A 133 4.22 1.65 -12.40
C PRO A 133 5.40 1.22 -11.53
N ASP A 134 5.43 1.66 -10.26
CA ASP A 134 6.47 1.30 -9.29
C ASP A 134 5.99 1.53 -7.84
N GLY A 135 6.88 1.29 -6.87
CA GLY A 135 6.63 1.48 -5.44
C GLY A 135 7.82 1.11 -4.57
N ALA A 136 7.69 1.43 -3.29
CA ALA A 136 8.61 1.01 -2.25
C ALA A 136 8.00 -0.14 -1.44
N PHE A 137 8.79 -1.19 -1.24
CA PHE A 137 8.40 -2.46 -0.65
C PHE A 137 9.33 -2.81 0.51
N ALA A 138 8.94 -3.77 1.33
CA ALA A 138 9.86 -4.34 2.31
C ALA A 138 10.98 -5.14 1.59
N GLU A 139 12.22 -4.85 1.95
CA GLU A 139 13.42 -5.52 1.41
C GLU A 139 14.23 -6.20 2.53
N ASP A 140 13.98 -5.79 3.77
CA ASP A 140 14.61 -6.28 4.98
C ASP A 140 13.69 -6.11 6.20
N GLN A 141 14.22 -6.30 7.41
CA GLN A 141 13.52 -6.08 8.68
C GLN A 141 13.35 -4.59 9.04
N GLY A 142 13.67 -3.68 8.13
CA GLY A 142 13.58 -2.23 8.34
C GLY A 142 12.18 -1.74 8.67
N LEU A 143 12.13 -0.54 9.24
CA LEU A 143 10.89 0.12 9.62
C LEU A 143 10.14 0.65 8.40
N ARG A 144 8.81 0.78 8.52
CA ARG A 144 7.96 1.36 7.47
C ARG A 144 8.37 2.80 7.10
N ALA A 145 8.91 3.56 8.04
CA ALA A 145 9.51 4.88 7.79
C ALA A 145 10.66 4.84 6.75
N THR A 146 11.50 3.80 6.77
CA THR A 146 12.55 3.61 5.76
C THR A 146 11.95 3.33 4.38
N ILE A 147 10.87 2.55 4.32
CA ILE A 147 10.15 2.30 3.06
C ILE A 147 9.56 3.61 2.54
N ALA A 148 8.98 4.46 3.42
CA ALA A 148 8.44 5.77 3.05
C ALA A 148 9.51 6.70 2.48
N THR A 149 10.70 6.75 3.07
CA THR A 149 11.82 7.53 2.53
C THR A 149 12.19 7.06 1.12
N ARG A 150 12.28 5.75 0.88
CA ARG A 150 12.53 5.20 -0.47
C ARG A 150 11.42 5.53 -1.46
N ALA A 151 10.15 5.52 -1.01
CA ALA A 151 9.01 5.91 -1.83
C ALA A 151 9.10 7.38 -2.24
N LEU A 152 9.44 8.28 -1.31
CA LEU A 152 9.63 9.70 -1.59
C LEU A 152 10.80 9.95 -2.56
N ASP A 153 11.91 9.24 -2.40
CA ASP A 153 13.06 9.33 -3.31
C ASP A 153 12.70 8.83 -4.72
N LEU A 154 11.86 7.78 -4.82
CA LEU A 154 11.33 7.31 -6.09
C LEU A 154 10.50 8.40 -6.79
N ALA A 155 9.60 9.06 -6.06
CA ALA A 155 8.79 10.15 -6.59
C ALA A 155 9.64 11.36 -7.03
N ARG A 156 10.66 11.72 -6.26
CA ARG A 156 11.61 12.82 -6.58
C ARG A 156 12.43 12.57 -7.82
N ARG A 157 12.76 11.32 -8.13
CA ARG A 157 13.43 10.97 -9.39
C ARG A 157 12.54 11.18 -10.62
N ALA A 158 11.23 11.12 -10.44
CA ALA A 158 10.26 11.33 -11.51
C ALA A 158 9.88 12.80 -11.71
N GLY A 159 10.29 13.70 -10.82
CA GLY A 159 10.05 15.14 -10.93
C GLY A 159 10.06 15.87 -9.59
N GLU A 160 9.79 17.17 -9.63
CA GLU A 160 9.69 18.01 -8.44
C GLU A 160 8.49 17.60 -7.58
N VAL A 161 8.72 17.43 -6.28
CA VAL A 161 7.72 17.02 -5.29
C VAL A 161 7.52 18.14 -4.26
N ASP A 162 6.30 18.64 -4.18
CA ASP A 162 5.85 19.52 -3.12
C ASP A 162 5.19 18.67 -2.02
N LEU A 163 5.76 18.68 -0.81
CA LEU A 163 5.29 17.85 0.30
C LEU A 163 3.86 18.16 0.74
N GLU A 164 3.38 19.39 0.49
CA GLU A 164 1.97 19.74 0.76
C GLU A 164 0.97 18.94 -0.10
N HIS A 165 1.45 18.37 -1.21
CA HIS A 165 0.67 17.55 -2.14
C HIS A 165 1.13 16.08 -2.19
N VAL A 166 1.74 15.61 -1.10
CA VAL A 166 2.09 14.20 -0.90
C VAL A 166 1.14 13.56 0.10
N PHE A 167 0.55 12.44 -0.28
CA PHE A 167 -0.41 11.72 0.55
C PHE A 167 0.01 10.26 0.69
N VAL A 168 -0.09 9.72 1.90
CA VAL A 168 -0.01 8.28 2.17
C VAL A 168 -1.42 7.78 2.47
N ILE A 169 -1.87 6.76 1.75
CA ILE A 169 -3.19 6.14 1.92
C ILE A 169 -2.97 4.77 2.55
N GLY A 170 -3.52 4.53 3.73
CA GLY A 170 -3.30 3.31 4.48
C GLY A 170 -4.37 3.07 5.55
N ASP A 171 -4.36 1.87 6.16
CA ASP A 171 -5.36 1.43 7.14
C ASP A 171 -4.80 1.22 8.55
N THR A 172 -3.53 1.57 8.79
CA THR A 172 -2.85 1.32 10.06
C THR A 172 -2.15 2.56 10.62
N PRO A 173 -1.88 2.62 11.94
CA PRO A 173 -1.00 3.62 12.54
C PRO A 173 0.39 3.68 11.91
N HIS A 174 0.90 2.54 11.39
CA HIS A 174 2.19 2.52 10.70
C HIS A 174 2.20 3.31 9.39
N ASP A 175 1.05 3.50 8.74
CA ASP A 175 0.92 4.36 7.56
C ASP A 175 0.96 5.83 7.97
N VAL A 176 0.36 6.16 9.12
CA VAL A 176 0.47 7.50 9.71
C VAL A 176 1.91 7.82 10.06
N ASP A 177 2.61 6.89 10.72
CA ASP A 177 4.03 7.05 11.07
C ASP A 177 4.92 7.18 9.81
N ALA A 178 4.61 6.41 8.77
CA ALA A 178 5.30 6.49 7.48
C ALA A 178 5.11 7.85 6.80
N ALA A 179 3.89 8.39 6.81
CA ALA A 179 3.59 9.72 6.28
C ALA A 179 4.33 10.81 7.07
N ASN A 180 4.27 10.76 8.41
CA ASN A 180 4.94 11.70 9.29
C ASN A 180 6.46 11.72 9.06
N ALA A 181 7.07 10.55 8.85
CA ALA A 181 8.51 10.41 8.60
C ALA A 181 9.00 11.15 7.34
N ILE A 182 8.12 11.38 6.38
CA ILE A 182 8.45 12.06 5.12
C ILE A 182 7.76 13.42 4.97
N GLY A 183 7.05 13.90 6.00
CA GLY A 183 6.31 15.16 5.97
C GLY A 183 5.07 15.15 5.06
N ALA A 184 4.50 13.97 4.80
CA ALA A 184 3.30 13.79 3.98
C ALA A 184 2.03 13.82 4.82
N LYS A 185 0.88 14.02 4.17
CA LYS A 185 -0.45 13.91 4.77
C LYS A 185 -0.95 12.46 4.72
N THR A 186 -1.64 11.99 5.76
CA THR A 186 -2.24 10.64 5.77
C THR A 186 -3.73 10.70 5.50
N ILE A 187 -4.18 9.94 4.51
CA ILE A 187 -5.59 9.58 4.30
C ILE A 187 -5.77 8.16 4.84
N ALA A 188 -6.27 8.05 6.07
CA ALA A 188 -6.45 6.78 6.74
C ALA A 188 -7.84 6.19 6.45
N VAL A 189 -7.93 4.87 6.26
CA VAL A 189 -9.18 4.14 6.04
C VAL A 189 -9.32 2.99 7.05
N ALA A 190 -10.47 2.90 7.70
CA ALA A 190 -10.74 1.89 8.72
C ALA A 190 -11.25 0.57 8.11
N THR A 191 -10.70 0.16 6.97
CA THR A 191 -11.09 -1.05 6.24
C THR A 191 -10.25 -2.27 6.58
N GLY A 192 -9.21 -2.09 7.40
CA GLY A 192 -8.33 -3.14 7.89
C GLY A 192 -8.61 -3.54 9.35
N GLY A 193 -7.59 -3.55 10.17
CA GLY A 193 -7.63 -4.02 11.55
C GLY A 193 -7.82 -2.96 12.63
N TYR A 194 -8.02 -1.69 12.26
CA TYR A 194 -8.16 -0.54 13.16
C TYR A 194 -9.48 0.20 12.91
N SER A 195 -10.09 0.73 13.97
CA SER A 195 -11.28 1.57 13.90
C SER A 195 -10.94 3.01 13.51
N VAL A 196 -11.97 3.78 13.14
CA VAL A 196 -11.85 5.23 12.86
C VAL A 196 -11.26 5.97 14.07
N ASP A 197 -11.71 5.66 15.27
CA ASP A 197 -11.25 6.33 16.50
C ASP A 197 -9.78 6.02 16.80
N GLU A 198 -9.35 4.77 16.62
CA GLU A 198 -7.95 4.38 16.77
C GLU A 198 -7.06 5.12 15.78
N LEU A 199 -7.42 5.17 14.50
CA LEU A 199 -6.65 5.90 13.47
C LEU A 199 -6.63 7.40 13.73
N ALA A 200 -7.73 7.98 14.17
CA ALA A 200 -7.80 9.41 14.52
C ALA A 200 -6.89 9.77 15.70
N ALA A 201 -6.78 8.88 16.70
CA ALA A 201 -5.88 9.05 17.83
C ALA A 201 -4.39 9.10 17.44
N HIS A 202 -4.02 8.57 16.27
CA HIS A 202 -2.68 8.65 15.70
C HIS A 202 -2.42 9.91 14.85
N HIS A 203 -3.35 10.88 14.89
CA HIS A 203 -3.21 12.17 14.19
C HIS A 203 -3.13 12.07 12.65
N ALA A 204 -3.80 11.10 12.05
CA ALA A 204 -3.98 11.07 10.60
C ALA A 204 -4.64 12.37 10.10
N TRP A 205 -4.21 12.89 8.95
CA TRP A 205 -4.76 14.14 8.40
C TRP A 205 -6.26 14.04 8.09
N ARG A 206 -6.69 12.89 7.56
CA ARG A 206 -8.11 12.54 7.38
C ARG A 206 -8.31 11.06 7.67
N VAL A 207 -9.47 10.73 8.24
CA VAL A 207 -9.85 9.35 8.56
C VAL A 207 -11.25 9.10 8.00
N PHE A 208 -11.40 7.98 7.32
CA PHE A 208 -12.67 7.51 6.75
C PHE A 208 -12.95 6.07 7.18
N ALA A 209 -14.21 5.67 7.22
CA ALA A 209 -14.59 4.28 7.45
C ALA A 209 -14.14 3.38 6.27
N GLU A 210 -14.25 3.90 5.05
CA GLU A 210 -13.74 3.33 3.79
C GLU A 210 -13.34 4.49 2.87
N LEU A 211 -12.66 4.23 1.76
CA LEU A 211 -12.34 5.29 0.79
C LEU A 211 -13.61 6.02 0.36
N PRO A 212 -13.62 7.37 0.35
CA PRO A 212 -14.78 8.14 -0.06
C PRO A 212 -15.07 7.92 -1.55
N GLU A 213 -16.23 8.36 -2.00
CA GLU A 213 -16.60 8.35 -3.41
C GLU A 213 -15.54 9.06 -4.27
N PRO A 214 -15.29 8.63 -5.52
CA PRO A 214 -14.20 9.16 -6.36
C PRO A 214 -14.20 10.69 -6.47
N ALA A 215 -15.36 11.31 -6.62
CA ALA A 215 -15.45 12.77 -6.72
C ALA A 215 -15.05 13.50 -5.42
N GLU A 216 -15.29 12.89 -4.27
CA GLU A 216 -14.88 13.43 -2.97
C GLU A 216 -13.37 13.21 -2.78
N PHE A 217 -12.85 12.03 -3.11
CA PHE A 217 -11.41 11.73 -3.04
C PHE A 217 -10.59 12.70 -3.90
N LEU A 218 -11.02 12.95 -5.15
CA LEU A 218 -10.34 13.89 -6.03
C LEU A 218 -10.34 15.31 -5.46
N LYS A 219 -11.47 15.80 -4.92
CA LYS A 219 -11.52 17.10 -4.25
C LYS A 219 -10.59 17.17 -3.04
N LEU A 220 -10.45 16.06 -2.31
CA LEU A 220 -9.60 16.00 -1.13
C LEU A 220 -8.12 16.19 -1.48
N ILE A 221 -7.64 15.53 -2.53
CA ILE A 221 -6.24 15.66 -2.96
C ILE A 221 -5.94 16.96 -3.70
N ASP A 222 -6.96 17.63 -4.24
CA ASP A 222 -6.84 18.93 -4.94
C ASP A 222 -6.79 20.14 -3.99
N VAL A 223 -6.89 19.93 -2.68
CA VAL A 223 -6.84 21.02 -1.69
C VAL A 223 -5.51 21.77 -1.77
N GLY A 224 -5.59 23.08 -2.03
CA GLY A 224 -4.41 23.95 -2.12
C GLY A 224 -3.79 24.08 -3.52
N LEU A 225 -4.28 23.34 -4.52
CA LEU A 225 -3.85 23.55 -5.90
C LEU A 225 -4.48 24.83 -6.49
N PRO A 226 -3.73 25.61 -7.30
CA PRO A 226 -4.31 26.69 -8.07
C PRO A 226 -5.34 26.11 -9.04
N LYS A 227 -6.53 26.73 -9.12
CA LYS A 227 -7.53 26.32 -10.10
C LYS A 227 -6.91 26.34 -11.50
N PRO A 228 -7.10 25.26 -12.31
CA PRO A 228 -6.62 25.28 -13.68
C PRO A 228 -7.20 26.50 -14.42
N ALA A 229 -6.33 27.20 -15.14
CA ALA A 229 -6.77 28.32 -15.96
C ALA A 229 -7.85 27.84 -16.94
N PRO A 230 -8.93 28.62 -17.19
CA PRO A 230 -9.96 28.22 -18.13
C PRO A 230 -9.31 27.96 -19.49
N THR A 231 -9.48 26.74 -20.01
CA THR A 231 -9.03 26.38 -21.36
C THR A 231 -9.74 27.30 -22.36
N SER A 232 -8.99 28.21 -22.99
CA SER A 232 -9.50 29.01 -24.09
C SER A 232 -10.01 28.09 -25.19
N PRO A 233 -11.23 28.31 -25.72
CA PRO A 233 -11.74 27.52 -26.82
C PRO A 233 -10.77 27.62 -28.00
N ARG A 234 -10.33 26.48 -28.54
CA ARG A 234 -9.54 26.45 -29.77
C ARG A 234 -10.31 27.18 -30.85
N SER A 235 -9.76 28.29 -31.32
CA SER A 235 -10.25 29.00 -32.47
C SER A 235 -10.22 28.05 -33.68
N THR A 236 -11.40 27.64 -34.11
CA THR A 236 -11.57 26.98 -35.41
C THR A 236 -11.37 28.04 -36.47
N ALA A 237 -10.13 28.15 -36.99
CA ALA A 237 -9.87 28.93 -38.16
C ALA A 237 -10.61 28.25 -39.34
N SER A 238 -11.73 28.86 -39.76
CA SER A 238 -12.42 28.54 -41.01
C SER A 238 -11.54 29.01 -42.15
N THR A 239 -10.96 28.06 -42.89
CA THR A 239 -10.32 28.35 -44.19
C THR A 239 -11.42 28.28 -45.24
N THR A 240 -11.92 29.43 -45.64
CA THR A 240 -12.68 29.60 -46.92
C THR A 240 -11.71 30.03 -48.00
N ALA A 241 -11.55 29.22 -48.99
CA ALA A 241 -11.29 29.61 -50.38
C ALA A 241 -11.59 28.41 -51.31
#